data_e8f587bb2b0d4b69f90cd7b949c30996
#
_entry.id   e8f587bb2b0d4b69f90cd7b949c30996
#
_cell.length_a   1.000
_cell.length_b   1.000
_cell.length_c   1.000
_cell.angle_alpha   90.00
_cell.angle_beta   90.00
_cell.angle_gamma   90.00
#
_symmetry.space_group_name_H-M   'P 1'
#
loop_
_entity.id
_entity.type
_entity.pdbx_description
1 polymer ?
#
loop_
_entity_poly.entity_id
_entity_poly.type
_entity_poly.pdbx_seq_one_letter_code
_entity_poly.pdbx_strand_id
1 'polypeptide(L)'
;VDSRWFGGALTFGATVYQSNTLNQLLETDLDPGTGYKKLYVQAGNVRNRGLEMTLGFNKKFGGFEYNSSVTATANRNKILKLASGVTNPITHEVFDLKDIVKGRFRLREGGELGDVYASERIKRDANGYVDYTPGQSLVTEPTTPYKLGSVNAKWNLGWKHGFSYKGFDLNMLFTARLGGIVISKTQAALDKFGVSQASADARDAGGINIGEGLTIAPQQFYDAVYN
;
A
#
# COMPACT_ATOMS: atom_id res chain seq x y z
N VAL A 1 9.82 -8.38 26.20
CA VAL A 1 9.76 -9.58 27.07
C VAL A 1 10.37 -10.73 26.32
N ASP A 2 11.30 -11.44 26.96
CA ASP A 2 11.92 -12.64 26.42
C ASP A 2 11.81 -13.74 27.46
N SER A 3 11.47 -14.93 27.04
CA SER A 3 11.34 -16.09 27.91
C SER A 3 11.81 -17.37 27.23
N ARG A 4 12.29 -18.31 28.04
CA ARG A 4 12.78 -19.63 27.61
C ARG A 4 12.22 -20.69 28.49
N TRP A 5 11.72 -21.77 27.91
CA TRP A 5 11.12 -22.89 28.63
C TRP A 5 11.74 -24.20 28.16
N PHE A 6 11.58 -25.23 28.99
CA PHE A 6 12.03 -26.61 28.71
C PHE A 6 13.52 -26.70 28.36
N GLY A 7 14.36 -26.04 29.18
CA GLY A 7 15.80 -26.02 28.93
C GLY A 7 16.23 -25.27 27.67
N GLY A 8 15.40 -24.34 27.18
CA GLY A 8 15.65 -23.56 25.96
C GLY A 8 15.08 -24.16 24.68
N ALA A 9 14.37 -25.29 24.78
CA ALA A 9 13.72 -25.89 23.62
C ALA A 9 12.60 -25.03 23.05
N LEU A 10 11.95 -24.25 23.88
CA LEU A 10 10.93 -23.25 23.44
C LEU A 10 11.38 -21.86 23.87
N THR A 11 11.35 -20.93 22.93
CA THR A 11 11.66 -19.51 23.16
C THR A 11 10.52 -18.63 22.71
N PHE A 12 10.22 -17.60 23.47
CA PHE A 12 9.23 -16.59 23.11
C PHE A 12 9.81 -15.21 23.35
N GLY A 13 9.65 -14.34 22.37
CA GLY A 13 9.99 -12.92 22.46
C GLY A 13 8.80 -12.06 22.02
N ALA A 14 8.56 -10.97 22.73
CA ALA A 14 7.57 -9.98 22.35
C ALA A 14 8.06 -8.57 22.67
N THR A 15 7.96 -7.67 21.69
CA THR A 15 8.31 -6.27 21.81
C THR A 15 7.14 -5.40 21.35
N VAL A 16 6.74 -4.48 22.20
CA VAL A 16 5.80 -3.40 21.82
C VAL A 16 6.57 -2.10 21.81
N TYR A 17 6.41 -1.32 20.78
CA TYR A 17 7.12 -0.05 20.67
C TYR A 17 6.22 1.09 20.19
N GLN A 18 6.62 2.29 20.56
CA GLN A 18 6.12 3.52 19.96
C GLN A 18 7.30 4.45 19.69
N SER A 19 7.33 4.98 18.49
CA SER A 19 8.31 5.99 18.06
C SER A 19 7.59 7.16 17.39
N ASN A 20 8.05 8.37 17.68
CA ASN A 20 7.62 9.57 16.99
C ASN A 20 8.82 10.16 16.26
N THR A 21 8.68 10.33 14.95
CA THR A 21 9.68 11.02 14.13
C THR A 21 9.21 12.45 13.91
N LEU A 22 10.01 13.39 14.38
CA LEU A 22 9.75 14.82 14.28
C LEU A 22 10.62 15.43 13.17
N ASN A 23 10.18 16.58 12.65
CA ASN A 23 10.95 17.39 11.68
C ASN A 23 11.40 16.59 10.45
N GLN A 24 10.52 15.77 9.89
CA GLN A 24 10.80 15.08 8.64
C GLN A 24 10.93 16.09 7.50
N LEU A 25 11.85 15.83 6.58
CA LEU A 25 11.93 16.58 5.32
C LEU A 25 10.79 16.14 4.42
N LEU A 26 9.87 17.05 4.16
CA LEU A 26 8.73 16.86 3.27
C LEU A 26 8.92 17.71 2.02
N GLU A 27 8.60 17.13 0.87
CA GLU A 27 8.61 17.82 -0.41
C GLU A 27 7.17 18.03 -0.85
N THR A 28 6.81 19.24 -1.19
CA THR A 28 5.52 19.58 -1.80
C THR A 28 5.74 20.37 -3.08
N ASP A 29 4.83 20.22 -4.04
CA ASP A 29 4.84 21.01 -5.26
C ASP A 29 4.35 22.42 -4.94
N LEU A 30 4.95 23.42 -5.59
CA LEU A 30 4.52 24.80 -5.56
C LEU A 30 3.76 25.14 -6.83
N ASP A 31 2.91 26.15 -6.75
CA ASP A 31 2.24 26.72 -7.92
C ASP A 31 3.30 27.18 -8.95
N PRO A 32 3.16 26.80 -10.23
CA PRO A 32 4.10 27.20 -11.29
C PRO A 32 4.31 28.72 -11.41
N GLY A 33 3.32 29.52 -11.01
CA GLY A 33 3.40 30.97 -10.98
C GLY A 33 4.45 31.53 -10.02
N THR A 34 4.94 30.71 -9.08
CA THR A 34 6.01 31.10 -8.14
C THR A 34 7.41 31.06 -8.76
N GLY A 35 7.58 30.48 -9.95
CA GLY A 35 8.87 30.24 -10.58
C GLY A 35 9.66 29.06 -9.98
N TYR A 36 9.17 28.44 -8.91
CA TYR A 36 9.76 27.26 -8.30
C TYR A 36 8.83 26.06 -8.45
N LYS A 37 9.38 24.87 -8.65
CA LYS A 37 8.60 23.64 -8.81
C LYS A 37 8.30 22.96 -7.49
N LYS A 38 9.21 23.09 -6.50
CA LYS A 38 9.16 22.31 -5.27
C LYS A 38 9.57 23.16 -4.06
N LEU A 39 8.91 22.89 -2.95
CA LEU A 39 9.27 23.41 -1.64
C LEU A 39 9.65 22.23 -0.73
N TYR A 40 10.81 22.32 -0.10
CA TYR A 40 11.23 21.38 0.92
C TYR A 40 10.96 22.01 2.30
N VAL A 41 10.17 21.32 3.09
CA VAL A 41 9.78 21.75 4.42
C VAL A 41 10.27 20.74 5.44
N GLN A 42 11.03 21.20 6.40
CA GLN A 42 11.45 20.37 7.53
C GLN A 42 10.40 20.48 8.64
N ALA A 43 9.45 19.56 8.61
CA ALA A 43 8.29 19.60 9.48
C ALA A 43 7.68 18.23 9.65
N GLY A 44 6.59 18.18 10.42
CA GLY A 44 5.81 16.99 10.59
C GLY A 44 6.13 16.20 11.85
N ASN A 45 5.15 15.41 12.22
CA ASN A 45 5.22 14.44 13.32
C ASN A 45 4.54 13.17 12.87
N VAL A 46 5.31 12.11 12.75
CA VAL A 46 4.81 10.80 12.33
C VAL A 46 5.05 9.80 13.44
N ARG A 47 3.99 9.18 13.90
CA ARG A 47 4.04 8.15 14.93
C ARG A 47 3.99 6.77 14.32
N ASN A 48 4.89 5.90 14.75
CA ASN A 48 4.88 4.46 14.51
C ASN A 48 4.58 3.75 15.83
N ARG A 49 3.66 2.82 15.80
CA ARG A 49 3.38 1.88 16.89
C ARG A 49 3.44 0.48 16.34
N GLY A 50 4.17 -0.39 17.00
CA GLY A 50 4.33 -1.75 16.51
C GLY A 50 4.38 -2.78 17.61
N LEU A 51 4.15 -4.00 17.14
CA LEU A 51 4.25 -5.24 17.88
C LEU A 51 5.14 -6.19 17.09
N GLU A 52 6.13 -6.77 17.74
CA GLU A 52 6.99 -7.79 17.17
C GLU A 52 6.92 -9.02 18.09
N MET A 53 6.72 -10.17 17.51
CA MET A 53 6.65 -11.44 18.23
C MET A 53 7.54 -12.47 17.55
N THR A 54 8.19 -13.29 18.34
CA THR A 54 8.97 -14.45 17.90
C THR A 54 8.65 -15.64 18.77
N LEU A 55 8.36 -16.78 18.15
CA LEU A 55 8.23 -18.07 18.82
C LEU A 55 9.23 -19.03 18.18
N GLY A 56 10.17 -19.53 18.94
CA GLY A 56 11.18 -20.46 18.48
C GLY A 56 11.05 -21.82 19.17
N PHE A 57 11.28 -22.87 18.41
CA PHE A 57 11.37 -24.23 18.89
C PHE A 57 12.64 -24.87 18.36
N ASN A 58 13.41 -25.53 19.26
CA ASN A 58 14.62 -26.24 18.90
C ASN A 58 14.72 -27.51 19.75
N LYS A 59 14.84 -28.66 19.10
CA LYS A 59 14.98 -29.92 19.80
C LYS A 59 15.77 -30.95 18.97
N LYS A 60 16.61 -31.72 19.68
CA LYS A 60 17.31 -32.90 19.15
C LYS A 60 16.59 -34.16 19.55
N PHE A 61 16.42 -35.04 18.59
CA PHE A 61 15.82 -36.36 18.75
C PHE A 61 16.83 -37.42 18.26
N GLY A 62 17.76 -37.83 19.14
CA GLY A 62 18.87 -38.67 18.72
C GLY A 62 19.78 -38.00 17.70
N GLY A 63 19.89 -38.58 16.50
CA GLY A 63 20.65 -37.98 15.38
C GLY A 63 19.91 -36.96 14.52
N PHE A 64 18.63 -36.67 14.82
CA PHE A 64 17.80 -35.71 14.13
C PHE A 64 17.68 -34.42 14.94
N GLU A 65 17.93 -33.28 14.31
CA GLU A 65 17.71 -31.95 14.90
C GLU A 65 16.63 -31.21 14.12
N TYR A 66 15.67 -30.66 14.83
CA TYR A 66 14.63 -29.84 14.31
C TYR A 66 14.64 -28.46 14.96
N ASN A 67 14.69 -27.41 14.15
CA ASN A 67 14.50 -26.05 14.59
C ASN A 67 13.38 -25.40 13.80
N SER A 68 12.58 -24.59 14.47
CA SER A 68 11.52 -23.81 13.84
C SER A 68 11.39 -22.47 14.53
N SER A 69 11.10 -21.43 13.78
CA SER A 69 10.78 -20.13 14.35
C SER A 69 9.67 -19.44 13.56
N VAL A 70 8.69 -18.93 14.28
CA VAL A 70 7.62 -18.09 13.75
C VAL A 70 7.89 -16.67 14.21
N THR A 71 7.85 -15.73 13.27
CA THR A 71 7.93 -14.29 13.53
C THR A 71 6.66 -13.61 13.04
N ALA A 72 6.16 -12.66 13.81
CA ALA A 72 5.01 -11.84 13.42
C ALA A 72 5.31 -10.39 13.78
N THR A 73 5.22 -9.50 12.80
CA THR A 73 5.43 -8.06 13.01
C THR A 73 4.26 -7.27 12.48
N ALA A 74 3.81 -6.30 13.26
CA ALA A 74 2.81 -5.33 12.86
C ALA A 74 3.32 -3.92 13.17
N ASN A 75 3.20 -3.01 12.22
CA ASN A 75 3.46 -1.60 12.43
C ASN A 75 2.27 -0.77 11.96
N ARG A 76 1.88 0.20 12.77
CA ARG A 76 0.88 1.20 12.44
C ARG A 76 1.54 2.57 12.43
N ASN A 77 1.63 3.11 11.23
CA ASN A 77 2.08 4.46 10.99
C ASN A 77 0.90 5.42 11.07
N LYS A 78 1.09 6.61 11.64
CA LYS A 78 0.08 7.68 11.63
C LYS A 78 0.75 9.04 11.54
N ILE A 79 0.36 9.83 10.58
CA ILE A 79 0.74 11.23 10.45
C ILE A 79 -0.06 12.02 11.49
N LEU A 80 0.61 12.52 12.53
CA LEU A 80 -0.02 13.32 13.58
C LEU A 80 -0.14 14.78 13.17
N LYS A 81 0.89 15.29 12.47
CA LYS A 81 0.96 16.66 11.95
C LYS A 81 1.85 16.66 10.72
N LEU A 82 1.49 17.42 9.72
CA LEU A 82 2.35 17.66 8.55
C LEU A 82 3.23 18.88 8.80
N ALA A 83 2.75 20.08 8.51
CA ALA A 83 3.48 21.29 8.79
C ALA A 83 2.52 22.42 9.11
N SER A 84 2.90 23.30 10.03
CA SER A 84 2.13 24.52 10.31
C SER A 84 3.08 25.71 10.37
N GLY A 85 2.54 26.87 10.01
CA GLY A 85 3.30 28.11 10.01
C GLY A 85 4.42 28.13 8.97
N VAL A 86 4.23 27.47 7.84
CA VAL A 86 5.19 27.50 6.74
C VAL A 86 5.07 28.83 6.02
N THR A 87 6.16 29.58 5.95
CA THR A 87 6.19 30.84 5.21
C THR A 87 6.51 30.57 3.73
N ASN A 88 5.65 31.04 2.85
CA ASN A 88 5.94 31.05 1.41
C ASN A 88 7.16 31.98 1.18
N PRO A 89 8.25 31.50 0.58
CA PRO A 89 9.46 32.30 0.44
C PRO A 89 9.30 33.48 -0.54
N ILE A 90 8.21 33.53 -1.30
CA ILE A 90 7.96 34.56 -2.33
C ILE A 90 6.88 35.54 -1.87
N THR A 91 5.72 35.01 -1.45
CA THR A 91 4.57 35.86 -1.04
C THR A 91 4.65 36.27 0.42
N HIS A 92 5.56 35.66 1.22
CA HIS A 92 5.69 35.81 2.67
C HIS A 92 4.42 35.44 3.46
N GLU A 93 3.42 34.84 2.81
CA GLU A 93 2.23 34.35 3.48
C GLU A 93 2.53 33.10 4.29
N VAL A 94 1.89 33.00 5.44
CA VAL A 94 2.01 31.84 6.33
C VAL A 94 0.85 30.90 6.06
N PHE A 95 1.14 29.62 5.83
CA PHE A 95 0.14 28.59 5.57
C PHE A 95 0.44 27.28 6.30
N ASP A 96 -0.60 26.47 6.44
CA ASP A 96 -0.50 25.13 7.01
C ASP A 96 -0.55 24.10 5.89
N LEU A 97 0.40 23.16 5.88
CA LEU A 97 0.35 21.98 5.02
C LEU A 97 -0.45 20.90 5.74
N LYS A 98 -1.70 20.70 5.30
CA LYS A 98 -2.59 19.65 5.83
C LYS A 98 -2.68 18.44 4.91
N ASP A 99 -2.19 18.58 3.68
CA ASP A 99 -2.32 17.60 2.62
C ASP A 99 -1.20 17.78 1.61
N ILE A 100 -0.50 16.69 1.29
CA ILE A 100 0.55 16.65 0.28
C ILE A 100 0.22 15.52 -0.68
N VAL A 101 0.07 15.86 -1.96
CA VAL A 101 -0.20 14.89 -3.03
C VAL A 101 1.08 14.57 -3.78
N LYS A 102 1.39 13.29 -3.94
CA LYS A 102 2.55 12.79 -4.68
C LYS A 102 2.13 11.63 -5.59
N GLY A 103 1.67 11.95 -6.77
CA GLY A 103 1.05 10.98 -7.66
C GLY A 103 -0.22 10.40 -7.02
N ARG A 104 -0.26 9.08 -6.83
CA ARG A 104 -1.39 8.40 -6.16
C ARG A 104 -1.27 8.37 -4.64
N PHE A 105 -0.15 8.78 -4.09
CA PHE A 105 0.03 8.89 -2.63
C PHE A 105 -0.45 10.23 -2.13
N ARG A 106 -1.11 10.20 -0.99
CA ARG A 106 -1.59 11.40 -0.34
C ARG A 106 -1.26 11.36 1.14
N LEU A 107 -0.44 12.30 1.57
CA LEU A 107 -0.07 12.48 2.96
C LEU A 107 -1.07 13.45 3.59
N ARG A 108 -1.84 12.98 4.55
CA ARG A 108 -2.81 13.78 5.31
C ARG A 108 -2.65 13.57 6.79
N GLU A 109 -2.93 14.60 7.57
CA GLU A 109 -3.04 14.45 9.02
C GLU A 109 -4.10 13.41 9.37
N GLY A 110 -3.76 12.49 10.26
CA GLY A 110 -4.59 11.34 10.64
C GLY A 110 -4.46 10.11 9.74
N GLY A 111 -3.88 10.24 8.55
CA GLY A 111 -3.59 9.16 7.60
C GLY A 111 -2.27 8.45 7.84
N GLU A 112 -1.88 7.58 6.92
CA GLU A 112 -0.62 6.83 6.91
C GLU A 112 0.28 7.30 5.76
N LEU A 113 1.61 7.14 5.90
CA LEU A 113 2.57 7.51 4.86
C LEU A 113 2.40 6.71 3.55
N GLY A 114 1.76 5.55 3.63
CA GLY A 114 1.52 4.67 2.47
C GLY A 114 0.10 4.75 1.91
N ASP A 115 -0.69 5.74 2.29
CA ASP A 115 -2.06 5.88 1.84
C ASP A 115 -2.15 6.24 0.35
N VAL A 116 -2.95 5.48 -0.37
CA VAL A 116 -3.23 5.65 -1.81
C VAL A 116 -4.64 6.15 -1.99
N TYR A 117 -4.80 7.17 -2.81
CA TYR A 117 -6.07 7.80 -3.10
C TYR A 117 -6.36 7.81 -4.59
N ALA A 118 -7.64 7.79 -4.94
CA ALA A 118 -8.13 8.15 -6.25
C ALA A 118 -8.84 9.51 -6.15
N SER A 119 -8.68 10.32 -7.20
CA SER A 119 -9.31 11.63 -7.35
C SER A 119 -10.26 11.70 -8.54
N GLU A 120 -10.34 10.62 -9.30
CA GLU A 120 -11.20 10.45 -10.45
C GLU A 120 -11.92 9.11 -10.40
N ARG A 121 -13.06 9.04 -11.03
CA ARG A 121 -13.83 7.82 -11.24
C ARG A 121 -14.49 7.85 -12.60
N ILE A 122 -14.88 6.68 -13.11
CA ILE A 122 -15.74 6.61 -14.28
C ILE A 122 -17.08 7.25 -13.91
N LYS A 123 -17.52 8.20 -14.74
CA LYS A 123 -18.78 8.89 -14.54
C LYS A 123 -19.95 7.93 -14.56
N ARG A 124 -20.91 8.13 -13.66
CA ARG A 124 -22.12 7.32 -13.54
C ARG A 124 -23.35 8.20 -13.54
N ASP A 125 -24.44 7.64 -14.05
CA ASP A 125 -25.77 8.28 -14.02
C ASP A 125 -26.39 8.21 -12.61
N ALA A 126 -27.61 8.74 -12.47
CA ALA A 126 -28.34 8.77 -11.22
C ALA A 126 -28.71 7.35 -10.68
N ASN A 127 -28.76 6.34 -11.56
CA ASN A 127 -29.06 4.96 -11.22
C ASN A 127 -27.78 4.15 -10.87
N GLY A 128 -26.59 4.78 -11.03
CA GLY A 128 -25.29 4.16 -10.78
C GLY A 128 -24.71 3.40 -11.96
N TYR A 129 -25.31 3.43 -13.12
CA TYR A 129 -24.77 2.87 -14.35
C TYR A 129 -23.69 3.80 -14.95
N VAL A 130 -22.77 3.22 -15.71
CA VAL A 130 -21.74 4.00 -16.39
C VAL A 130 -22.40 4.93 -17.43
N ASP A 131 -22.12 6.22 -17.31
CA ASP A 131 -22.59 7.23 -18.26
C ASP A 131 -21.81 7.07 -19.58
N TYR A 132 -22.44 6.42 -20.55
CA TYR A 132 -21.81 6.06 -21.81
C TYR A 132 -22.71 6.41 -22.99
N THR A 133 -22.14 7.09 -23.97
CA THR A 133 -22.75 7.34 -25.27
C THR A 133 -22.08 6.45 -26.31
N PRO A 134 -22.82 5.60 -27.04
CA PRO A 134 -22.25 4.74 -28.09
C PRO A 134 -21.40 5.52 -29.10
N GLY A 135 -20.19 5.00 -29.35
CA GLY A 135 -19.23 5.65 -30.26
C GLY A 135 -18.35 6.72 -29.61
N GLN A 136 -18.55 7.03 -28.33
CA GLN A 136 -17.68 7.94 -27.57
C GLN A 136 -16.78 7.15 -26.58
N SER A 137 -15.70 7.79 -26.14
CA SER A 137 -14.89 7.26 -25.06
C SER A 137 -15.62 7.38 -23.74
N LEU A 138 -15.34 6.45 -22.81
CA LEU A 138 -15.82 6.58 -21.44
C LEU A 138 -15.28 7.88 -20.81
N VAL A 139 -16.15 8.55 -20.08
CA VAL A 139 -15.82 9.80 -19.41
C VAL A 139 -15.45 9.51 -17.95
N THR A 140 -14.33 10.07 -17.52
CA THR A 140 -14.00 10.16 -16.10
C THR A 140 -14.42 11.52 -15.56
N GLU A 141 -14.76 11.57 -14.28
CA GLU A 141 -15.09 12.79 -13.58
C GLU A 141 -14.23 12.97 -12.34
N PRO A 142 -13.81 14.21 -12.02
CA PRO A 142 -13.17 14.48 -10.74
C PRO A 142 -14.10 14.14 -9.58
N THR A 143 -13.55 13.59 -8.52
CA THR A 143 -14.29 13.31 -7.29
C THR A 143 -13.53 13.82 -6.08
N THR A 144 -14.21 13.99 -4.96
CA THR A 144 -13.52 14.17 -3.68
C THR A 144 -12.58 12.99 -3.48
N PRO A 145 -11.28 13.25 -3.28
CA PRO A 145 -10.30 12.18 -3.15
C PRO A 145 -10.69 11.18 -2.08
N TYR A 146 -10.77 9.92 -2.44
CA TYR A 146 -11.11 8.82 -1.53
C TYR A 146 -9.98 7.82 -1.43
N LYS A 147 -9.80 7.27 -0.23
CA LYS A 147 -8.73 6.32 0.07
C LYS A 147 -9.05 4.96 -0.54
N LEU A 148 -8.16 4.46 -1.38
CA LEU A 148 -8.20 3.10 -1.92
C LEU A 148 -7.65 2.09 -0.91
N GLY A 149 -6.64 2.47 -0.16
CA GLY A 149 -5.98 1.63 0.83
C GLY A 149 -4.61 2.18 1.20
N SER A 150 -3.82 1.36 1.85
CA SER A 150 -2.41 1.65 2.16
C SER A 150 -1.52 0.56 1.54
N VAL A 151 -0.36 0.93 1.02
CA VAL A 151 0.64 -0.05 0.55
C VAL A 151 1.31 -0.78 1.71
N ASN A 152 1.14 -0.31 2.93
CA ASN A 152 1.70 -0.92 4.12
C ASN A 152 0.92 -2.18 4.51
N ALA A 153 1.61 -3.30 4.64
CA ALA A 153 1.01 -4.51 5.18
C ALA A 153 0.59 -4.31 6.64
N LYS A 154 -0.52 -4.91 7.05
CA LYS A 154 -0.95 -4.91 8.45
C LYS A 154 -0.09 -5.83 9.30
N TRP A 155 0.33 -6.97 8.73
CA TRP A 155 1.20 -7.95 9.33
C TRP A 155 2.21 -8.45 8.32
N ASN A 156 3.44 -8.68 8.80
CA ASN A 156 4.44 -9.46 8.09
C ASN A 156 4.71 -10.69 8.96
N LEU A 157 4.63 -11.86 8.35
CA LEU A 157 4.82 -13.14 8.99
C LEU A 157 6.01 -13.86 8.37
N GLY A 158 6.78 -14.56 9.19
CA GLY A 158 7.83 -15.43 8.74
C GLY A 158 7.74 -16.76 9.48
N TRP A 159 7.93 -17.87 8.78
CA TRP A 159 8.01 -19.19 9.38
C TRP A 159 9.19 -19.95 8.80
N LYS A 160 10.22 -20.13 9.64
CA LYS A 160 11.44 -20.83 9.30
C LYS A 160 11.39 -22.25 9.86
N HIS A 161 11.85 -23.20 9.07
CA HIS A 161 12.13 -24.59 9.48
C HIS A 161 13.56 -24.95 9.12
N GLY A 162 14.20 -25.68 10.00
CA GLY A 162 15.48 -26.32 9.76
C GLY A 162 15.43 -27.77 10.24
N PHE A 163 15.92 -28.65 9.40
CA PHE A 163 16.01 -30.08 9.65
C PHE A 163 17.46 -30.51 9.41
N SER A 164 18.07 -31.17 10.35
CA SER A 164 19.43 -31.76 10.22
C SER A 164 19.40 -33.21 10.58
N TYR A 165 19.94 -34.05 9.71
CA TYR A 165 20.06 -35.51 9.96
C TYR A 165 21.25 -36.10 9.21
N LYS A 166 22.18 -36.72 9.94
CA LYS A 166 23.33 -37.46 9.38
C LYS A 166 24.09 -36.71 8.30
N GLY A 167 24.36 -35.43 8.51
CA GLY A 167 25.08 -34.56 7.52
C GLY A 167 24.24 -33.96 6.44
N PHE A 168 22.94 -34.21 6.41
CA PHE A 168 22.00 -33.51 5.52
C PHE A 168 21.30 -32.40 6.28
N ASP A 169 21.26 -31.19 5.69
CA ASP A 169 20.59 -30.02 6.22
C ASP A 169 19.58 -29.51 5.21
N LEU A 170 18.33 -29.30 5.67
CA LEU A 170 17.25 -28.70 4.90
C LEU A 170 16.73 -27.46 5.65
N ASN A 171 16.77 -26.30 5.01
CA ASN A 171 16.22 -25.08 5.55
C ASN A 171 15.13 -24.52 4.61
N MET A 172 13.98 -24.18 5.20
CA MET A 172 12.85 -23.58 4.48
C MET A 172 12.41 -22.31 5.20
N LEU A 173 12.04 -21.30 4.44
CA LEU A 173 11.45 -20.07 4.96
C LEU A 173 10.19 -19.75 4.17
N PHE A 174 9.08 -19.64 4.88
CA PHE A 174 7.83 -19.12 4.34
C PHE A 174 7.62 -17.72 4.87
N THR A 175 7.22 -16.80 3.98
CA THR A 175 6.90 -15.42 4.34
C THR A 175 5.51 -15.07 3.84
N ALA A 176 4.79 -14.26 4.61
CA ALA A 176 3.48 -13.76 4.22
C ALA A 176 3.35 -12.29 4.61
N ARG A 177 2.74 -11.51 3.72
CA ARG A 177 2.33 -10.14 3.99
C ARG A 177 0.81 -10.09 3.97
N LEU A 178 0.20 -9.73 5.10
CA LEU A 178 -1.25 -9.70 5.24
C LEU A 178 -1.74 -8.26 5.22
N GLY A 179 -2.71 -8.00 4.36
CA GLY A 179 -3.24 -6.66 4.10
C GLY A 179 -2.30 -5.82 3.24
N GLY A 180 -2.66 -4.55 3.08
CA GLY A 180 -2.04 -3.66 2.10
C GLY A 180 -2.65 -3.83 0.70
N ILE A 181 -2.39 -2.85 -0.15
CA ILE A 181 -2.76 -2.90 -1.57
C ILE A 181 -1.50 -2.87 -2.43
N VAL A 182 -1.60 -3.46 -3.61
CA VAL A 182 -0.53 -3.45 -4.62
C VAL A 182 -1.04 -2.73 -5.86
N ILE A 183 -0.26 -1.79 -6.36
CA ILE A 183 -0.51 -1.12 -7.62
C ILE A 183 0.32 -1.82 -8.69
N SER A 184 -0.33 -2.61 -9.54
CA SER A 184 0.34 -3.33 -10.62
C SER A 184 0.29 -2.53 -11.93
N LYS A 185 1.37 -1.85 -12.24
CA LYS A 185 1.53 -1.18 -13.55
C LYS A 185 1.64 -2.19 -14.69
N THR A 186 2.21 -3.35 -14.42
CA THR A 186 2.31 -4.43 -15.42
C THR A 186 0.92 -4.94 -15.79
N GLN A 187 0.05 -5.21 -14.80
CA GLN A 187 -1.32 -5.64 -15.07
C GLN A 187 -2.09 -4.57 -15.85
N ALA A 188 -1.96 -3.30 -15.44
CA ALA A 188 -2.59 -2.19 -16.16
C ALA A 188 -2.16 -2.12 -17.63
N ALA A 189 -0.87 -2.30 -17.91
CA ALA A 189 -0.36 -2.34 -19.28
C ALA A 189 -0.90 -3.56 -20.05
N LEU A 190 -0.90 -4.76 -19.45
CA LEU A 190 -1.43 -5.96 -20.09
C LEU A 190 -2.93 -5.82 -20.42
N ASP A 191 -3.70 -5.25 -19.51
CA ASP A 191 -5.14 -5.00 -19.71
C ASP A 191 -5.35 -3.99 -20.84
N LYS A 192 -4.63 -2.87 -20.82
CA LYS A 192 -4.72 -1.80 -21.81
C LYS A 192 -4.36 -2.29 -23.23
N PHE A 193 -3.34 -3.13 -23.35
CA PHE A 193 -2.94 -3.73 -24.63
C PHE A 193 -3.73 -5.00 -24.99
N GLY A 194 -4.67 -5.43 -24.17
CA GLY A 194 -5.55 -6.54 -24.46
C GLY A 194 -4.89 -7.91 -24.42
N VAL A 195 -3.77 -8.05 -23.72
CA VAL A 195 -2.96 -9.28 -23.64
C VAL A 195 -3.02 -9.97 -22.28
N SER A 196 -3.87 -9.49 -21.36
CA SER A 196 -4.16 -10.17 -20.10
C SER A 196 -5.26 -11.21 -20.25
N GLN A 197 -5.31 -12.17 -19.32
CA GLN A 197 -6.42 -13.14 -19.26
C GLN A 197 -7.76 -12.41 -19.10
N ALA A 198 -7.85 -11.42 -18.22
CA ALA A 198 -9.06 -10.63 -18.00
C ALA A 198 -9.56 -9.94 -19.27
N SER A 199 -8.65 -9.38 -20.08
CA SER A 199 -9.02 -8.75 -21.35
C SER A 199 -9.40 -9.76 -22.43
N ALA A 200 -8.80 -10.96 -22.41
CA ALA A 200 -9.20 -12.06 -23.29
C ALA A 200 -10.61 -12.57 -22.95
N ASP A 201 -10.86 -12.88 -21.69
CA ASP A 201 -12.16 -13.34 -21.19
C ASP A 201 -13.27 -12.32 -21.51
N ALA A 202 -12.97 -11.03 -21.35
CA ALA A 202 -13.91 -9.97 -21.70
C ALA A 202 -14.20 -9.88 -23.20
N ARG A 203 -13.21 -10.14 -24.08
CA ARG A 203 -13.45 -10.22 -25.53
C ARG A 203 -14.30 -11.43 -25.90
N ASP A 204 -14.00 -12.59 -25.29
CA ASP A 204 -14.74 -13.82 -25.54
C ASP A 204 -16.20 -13.73 -25.04
N ALA A 205 -16.44 -12.95 -23.99
CA ALA A 205 -17.78 -12.62 -23.49
C ALA A 205 -18.52 -11.55 -24.33
N GLY A 206 -17.93 -11.05 -25.41
CA GLY A 206 -18.53 -10.03 -26.27
C GLY A 206 -18.37 -8.60 -25.78
N GLY A 207 -17.53 -8.36 -24.77
CA GLY A 207 -17.24 -7.05 -24.19
C GLY A 207 -17.41 -6.99 -22.68
N ILE A 208 -17.17 -5.82 -22.11
CA ILE A 208 -17.38 -5.53 -20.69
C ILE A 208 -18.78 -4.95 -20.51
N ASN A 209 -19.60 -5.60 -19.69
CA ASN A 209 -20.92 -5.09 -19.35
C ASN A 209 -20.77 -3.86 -18.42
N ILE A 210 -21.30 -2.72 -18.85
CA ILE A 210 -21.25 -1.45 -18.13
C ILE A 210 -22.60 -1.08 -17.48
N GLY A 211 -23.59 -1.95 -17.57
CA GLY A 211 -24.95 -1.79 -17.04
C GLY A 211 -26.01 -1.70 -18.16
N GLU A 212 -27.28 -1.86 -17.80
CA GLU A 212 -28.45 -1.80 -18.72
C GLU A 212 -28.34 -2.68 -19.97
N GLY A 213 -27.57 -3.79 -19.89
CA GLY A 213 -27.33 -4.67 -21.03
C GLY A 213 -26.36 -4.10 -22.08
N LEU A 214 -25.75 -2.97 -21.83
CA LEU A 214 -24.75 -2.38 -22.71
C LEU A 214 -23.38 -3.02 -22.46
N THR A 215 -22.72 -3.36 -23.56
CA THR A 215 -21.33 -3.86 -23.54
C THR A 215 -20.44 -2.93 -24.35
N ILE A 216 -19.21 -2.76 -23.91
CA ILE A 216 -18.18 -2.00 -24.64
C ILE A 216 -16.93 -2.85 -24.84
N ALA A 217 -16.13 -2.48 -25.85
CA ALA A 217 -14.87 -3.15 -26.08
C ALA A 217 -13.95 -3.06 -24.86
N PRO A 218 -13.26 -4.15 -24.48
CA PRO A 218 -12.36 -4.15 -23.32
C PRO A 218 -11.31 -3.06 -23.38
N GLN A 219 -10.73 -2.80 -24.55
CA GLN A 219 -9.75 -1.73 -24.72
C GLN A 219 -10.32 -0.36 -24.33
N GLN A 220 -11.54 -0.04 -24.77
CA GLN A 220 -12.19 1.23 -24.45
C GLN A 220 -12.40 1.42 -22.93
N PHE A 221 -12.76 0.32 -22.24
CA PHE A 221 -12.89 0.33 -20.78
C PHE A 221 -11.56 0.54 -20.08
N TYR A 222 -10.53 -0.23 -20.45
CA TYR A 222 -9.23 -0.16 -19.80
C TYR A 222 -8.48 1.12 -20.13
N ASP A 223 -8.67 1.71 -21.30
CA ASP A 223 -8.13 3.05 -21.61
C ASP A 223 -8.69 4.11 -20.66
N ALA A 224 -9.98 4.05 -20.33
CA ALA A 224 -10.58 4.99 -19.37
C ALA A 224 -10.15 4.74 -17.92
N VAL A 225 -9.93 3.48 -17.53
CA VAL A 225 -9.54 3.12 -16.15
C VAL A 225 -8.08 3.45 -15.85
N TYR A 226 -7.19 3.36 -16.85
CA TYR A 226 -5.74 3.44 -16.66
C TYR A 226 -5.08 4.67 -17.29
N ASN A 227 -5.85 5.65 -17.71
CA ASN A 227 -5.32 6.93 -18.19
C ASN A 227 -4.87 7.88 -17.09
#